data_e5af31f19556b555553dab9be9e6508d
#
_entry.id   e5af31f19556b555553dab9be9e6508d
#
_cell.length_a   1.000
_cell.length_b   1.000
_cell.length_c   1.000
_cell.angle_alpha   90.00
_cell.angle_beta   90.00
_cell.angle_gamma   90.00
#
_symmetry.space_group_name_H-M   'P 1'
#
loop_
_entity.id
_entity.type
_entity.pdbx_description
1 polymer ?
#
loop_
_entity_poly.entity_id
_entity_poly.type
_entity_poly.pdbx_seq_one_letter_code
_entity_poly.pdbx_strand_id
1 'polypeptide(L)'
;MSALHHCITLGADLSRHHGQIAAQICRQAGLVKRPTKDVHDGHEDNFSIVFAAMGVNMETARFFKSDFEENGSLDRVTLFLNHANDPTIERIITPRLALTTAEYYAYQLEKHVLVILTDMSSYADALREARGSSFPRHHFLF
;
A
#
# COMPACT_ATOMS: atom_id res chain seq x y z
N MET A 1 8.65 10.70 20.82
CA MET A 1 7.96 9.41 20.63
C MET A 1 8.15 9.01 19.18
N SER A 2 8.83 7.90 18.90
CA SER A 2 9.07 7.46 17.52
C SER A 2 7.84 6.66 17.05
N ALA A 3 7.07 7.24 16.13
CA ALA A 3 6.06 6.47 15.41
C ALA A 3 6.79 5.38 14.61
N LEU A 4 6.57 4.12 14.97
CA LEU A 4 7.16 2.98 14.26
C LEU A 4 6.39 2.79 12.94
N HIS A 5 7.02 3.21 11.85
CA HIS A 5 6.54 2.92 10.51
C HIS A 5 7.05 1.54 10.09
N HIS A 6 6.13 0.63 9.83
CA HIS A 6 6.46 -0.64 9.21
C HIS A 6 6.00 -0.58 7.75
N CYS A 7 6.96 -0.57 6.82
CA CYS A 7 6.70 -0.68 5.40
C CYS A 7 7.06 -2.09 4.92
N ILE A 8 6.09 -2.77 4.33
CA ILE A 8 6.29 -4.08 3.72
C ILE A 8 6.23 -3.92 2.21
N THR A 9 7.33 -4.25 1.53
CA THR A 9 7.40 -4.23 0.07
C THR A 9 7.43 -5.66 -0.44
N LEU A 10 6.47 -6.01 -1.29
CA LEU A 10 6.35 -7.33 -1.89
C LEU A 10 6.78 -7.28 -3.36
N GLY A 11 7.71 -8.15 -3.74
CA GLY A 11 8.25 -8.22 -5.10
C GLY A 11 7.38 -9.04 -6.06
N ALA A 12 7.66 -8.93 -7.36
CA ALA A 12 6.74 -9.20 -8.46
C ALA A 12 6.49 -10.66 -8.87
N ASP A 13 7.24 -11.63 -8.43
CA ASP A 13 7.28 -12.89 -9.19
C ASP A 13 6.24 -13.96 -8.78
N LEU A 14 5.35 -13.64 -7.84
CA LEU A 14 4.28 -14.54 -7.39
C LEU A 14 2.97 -13.78 -7.13
N SER A 15 2.50 -13.04 -8.12
CA SER A 15 1.44 -12.03 -7.98
C SER A 15 0.16 -12.47 -7.25
N ARG A 16 -0.31 -13.70 -7.42
CA ARG A 16 -1.48 -14.22 -6.71
C ARG A 16 -1.20 -14.51 -5.24
N HIS A 17 -0.07 -15.15 -4.92
CA HIS A 17 0.26 -15.53 -3.54
C HIS A 17 0.63 -14.33 -2.70
N HIS A 18 1.37 -13.35 -3.24
CA HIS A 18 1.72 -12.13 -2.52
C HIS A 18 0.50 -11.29 -2.16
N GLY A 19 -0.48 -11.18 -3.07
CA GLY A 19 -1.73 -10.50 -2.79
C GLY A 19 -2.50 -11.14 -1.64
N GLN A 20 -2.59 -12.47 -1.62
CA GLN A 20 -3.26 -13.21 -0.54
C GLN A 20 -2.53 -13.05 0.80
N ILE A 21 -1.19 -13.11 0.79
CA ILE A 21 -0.38 -12.89 2.00
C ILE A 21 -0.58 -11.46 2.51
N ALA A 22 -0.55 -10.46 1.62
CA ALA A 22 -0.77 -9.06 1.98
C ALA A 22 -2.16 -8.84 2.61
N ALA A 23 -3.22 -9.42 2.01
CA ALA A 23 -4.57 -9.36 2.56
C ALA A 23 -4.65 -10.05 3.93
N GLN A 24 -3.98 -11.19 4.10
CA GLN A 24 -3.96 -11.90 5.38
C GLN A 24 -3.19 -11.13 6.46
N ILE A 25 -2.10 -10.45 6.10
CA ILE A 25 -1.39 -9.55 7.01
C ILE A 25 -2.33 -8.41 7.46
N CYS A 26 -3.06 -7.79 6.53
CA CYS A 26 -4.03 -6.74 6.86
C CYS A 26 -5.11 -7.22 7.83
N ARG A 27 -5.64 -8.42 7.63
CA ARG A 27 -6.67 -9.00 8.52
C ARG A 27 -6.16 -9.22 9.94
N GLN A 28 -4.92 -9.65 10.09
CA GLN A 28 -4.32 -10.00 11.38
C GLN A 28 -3.54 -8.85 12.01
N ALA A 29 -3.26 -7.79 11.25
CA ALA A 29 -2.49 -6.66 11.74
C ALA A 29 -3.27 -5.88 12.80
N GLY A 30 -2.59 -5.57 13.88
CA GLY A 30 -3.12 -4.80 14.99
C GLY A 30 -2.03 -4.57 16.02
N LEU A 31 -2.31 -3.69 16.97
CA LEU A 31 -1.41 -3.47 18.09
C LEU A 31 -1.49 -4.65 19.07
N VAL A 32 -0.34 -5.14 19.49
CA VAL A 32 -0.28 -6.12 20.58
C VAL A 32 -0.70 -5.43 21.87
N LYS A 33 -1.81 -5.86 22.44
CA LYS A 33 -2.27 -5.37 23.75
C LYS A 33 -1.23 -5.74 24.81
N ARG A 34 -0.55 -4.73 25.38
CA ARG A 34 0.24 -4.97 26.57
C ARG A 34 -0.73 -5.20 27.73
N PRO A 35 -0.49 -6.16 28.62
CA PRO A 35 -1.28 -6.32 29.82
C PRO A 35 -0.95 -5.18 30.81
N THR A 36 -1.49 -4.00 30.57
CA THR A 36 -1.43 -2.88 31.51
C THR A 36 -2.70 -2.87 32.33
N LYS A 37 -2.52 -2.73 33.64
CA LYS A 37 -3.59 -2.74 34.65
C LYS A 37 -4.49 -1.51 34.65
N ASP A 38 -4.36 -0.60 33.68
CA ASP A 38 -5.08 0.65 33.66
C ASP A 38 -6.30 0.57 32.72
N VAL A 39 -7.46 0.53 33.36
CA VAL A 39 -8.80 0.27 32.81
C VAL A 39 -9.37 1.49 32.02
N HIS A 40 -8.58 2.50 31.71
CA HIS A 40 -9.12 3.77 31.18
C HIS A 40 -8.49 4.28 29.87
N ASP A 41 -7.74 3.48 29.15
CA ASP A 41 -7.20 3.93 27.86
C ASP A 41 -8.01 3.35 26.70
N GLY A 42 -8.89 4.19 26.14
CA GLY A 42 -9.66 3.94 24.91
C GLY A 42 -8.79 3.94 23.64
N HIS A 43 -7.65 3.23 23.67
CA HIS A 43 -6.67 3.17 22.60
C HIS A 43 -6.93 2.09 21.54
N GLU A 44 -8.16 1.61 21.38
CA GLU A 44 -8.46 0.63 20.32
C GLU A 44 -8.40 1.21 18.90
N ASP A 45 -8.50 2.54 18.75
CA ASP A 45 -8.59 3.20 17.44
C ASP A 45 -7.27 3.77 16.89
N ASN A 46 -6.13 3.45 17.53
CA ASN A 46 -4.86 4.12 17.19
C ASN A 46 -4.03 3.37 16.15
N PHE A 47 -4.65 2.49 15.36
CA PHE A 47 -3.99 1.71 14.33
C PHE A 47 -4.71 1.88 12.98
N SER A 48 -3.93 2.17 11.94
CA SER A 48 -4.44 2.30 10.57
C SER A 48 -3.55 1.56 9.59
N ILE A 49 -4.14 1.07 8.52
CA ILE A 49 -3.43 0.38 7.44
C ILE A 49 -3.59 1.19 6.16
N VAL A 50 -2.50 1.44 5.47
CA VAL A 50 -2.51 2.00 4.12
C VAL A 50 -2.04 0.93 3.15
N PHE A 51 -2.94 0.50 2.28
CA PHE A 51 -2.70 -0.53 1.29
C PHE A 51 -2.70 0.08 -0.10
N ALA A 52 -1.62 -0.08 -0.86
CA ALA A 52 -1.53 0.36 -2.24
C ALA A 52 -1.16 -0.80 -3.16
N ALA A 53 -2.01 -1.06 -4.14
CA ALA A 53 -1.79 -2.06 -5.17
C ALA A 53 -1.62 -1.38 -6.54
N MET A 54 -0.48 -1.65 -7.20
CA MET A 54 -0.09 -1.01 -8.45
C MET A 54 -0.09 -2.00 -9.60
N GLY A 55 -0.73 -1.63 -10.72
CA GLY A 55 -0.76 -2.45 -11.93
C GLY A 55 -1.53 -3.76 -11.80
N VAL A 56 -2.51 -3.83 -10.90
CA VAL A 56 -3.29 -5.04 -10.66
C VAL A 56 -4.39 -5.20 -11.71
N ASN A 57 -4.75 -6.46 -12.02
CA ASN A 57 -5.89 -6.74 -12.87
C ASN A 57 -7.21 -6.52 -12.11
N MET A 58 -8.31 -6.43 -12.85
CA MET A 58 -9.66 -6.20 -12.27
C MET A 58 -10.11 -7.30 -11.31
N GLU A 59 -9.70 -8.54 -11.55
CA GLU A 59 -10.02 -9.67 -10.67
C GLU A 59 -9.33 -9.53 -9.31
N THR A 60 -8.04 -9.21 -9.31
CA THR A 60 -7.26 -8.97 -8.09
C THR A 60 -7.76 -7.73 -7.33
N ALA A 61 -8.12 -6.66 -8.03
CA ALA A 61 -8.67 -5.47 -7.40
C ALA A 61 -10.02 -5.76 -6.71
N ARG A 62 -10.90 -6.53 -7.37
CA ARG A 62 -12.16 -6.98 -6.77
C ARG A 62 -11.95 -7.89 -5.58
N PHE A 63 -10.97 -8.79 -5.67
CA PHE A 63 -10.59 -9.65 -4.55
C PHE A 63 -10.19 -8.83 -3.31
N PHE A 64 -9.30 -7.85 -3.45
CA PHE A 64 -8.92 -6.99 -2.32
C PHE A 64 -10.11 -6.25 -1.73
N LYS A 65 -10.95 -5.66 -2.59
CA LYS A 65 -12.12 -4.92 -2.14
C LYS A 65 -13.08 -5.82 -1.38
N SER A 66 -13.48 -6.96 -1.96
CA SER A 66 -14.38 -7.94 -1.33
C SER A 66 -13.81 -8.47 -0.02
N ASP A 67 -12.52 -8.81 0.00
CA ASP A 67 -11.85 -9.35 1.17
C ASP A 67 -11.84 -8.37 2.36
N PHE A 68 -11.57 -7.10 2.10
CA PHE A 68 -11.60 -6.08 3.14
C PHE A 68 -13.02 -5.71 3.60
N GLU A 69 -14.00 -5.76 2.70
CA GLU A 69 -15.42 -5.55 3.02
C GLU A 69 -15.95 -6.69 3.90
N GLU A 70 -15.73 -7.93 3.51
CA GLU A 70 -16.24 -9.12 4.21
C GLU A 70 -15.63 -9.29 5.60
N ASN A 71 -14.38 -8.92 5.77
CA ASN A 71 -13.67 -9.05 7.05
C ASN A 71 -13.84 -7.82 7.97
N GLY A 72 -14.65 -6.83 7.59
CA GLY A 72 -14.88 -5.63 8.40
C GLY A 72 -13.63 -4.79 8.64
N SER A 73 -12.62 -4.93 7.78
CA SER A 73 -11.33 -4.24 7.93
C SER A 73 -11.34 -2.84 7.31
N LEU A 74 -12.36 -2.47 6.55
CA LEU A 74 -12.42 -1.19 5.83
C LEU A 74 -12.33 0.04 6.73
N ASP A 75 -12.81 -0.04 7.96
CA ASP A 75 -12.75 1.08 8.91
C ASP A 75 -11.31 1.45 9.28
N ARG A 76 -10.37 0.52 9.10
CA ARG A 76 -8.96 0.69 9.44
C ARG A 76 -8.02 0.70 8.23
N VAL A 77 -8.53 0.35 7.05
CA VAL A 77 -7.74 0.21 5.81
C VAL A 77 -8.07 1.34 4.85
N THR A 78 -7.06 2.11 4.47
CA THR A 78 -7.14 3.04 3.34
C THR A 78 -6.56 2.35 2.11
N LEU A 79 -7.40 2.16 1.09
CA LEU A 79 -7.09 1.36 -0.07
C LEU A 79 -6.84 2.23 -1.31
N PHE A 80 -5.66 2.11 -1.90
CA PHE A 80 -5.29 2.70 -3.19
C PHE A 80 -5.15 1.60 -4.22
N LEU A 81 -5.98 1.62 -5.26
CA LEU A 81 -5.94 0.63 -6.34
C LEU A 81 -5.62 1.32 -7.67
N ASN A 82 -4.54 0.90 -8.30
CA ASN A 82 -4.19 1.26 -9.66
C ASN A 82 -4.26 0.01 -10.54
N HIS A 83 -5.06 0.06 -11.59
CA HIS A 83 -5.24 -1.07 -12.50
C HIS A 83 -4.12 -1.13 -13.55
N ALA A 84 -3.93 -2.32 -14.12
CA ALA A 84 -2.95 -2.54 -15.18
C ALA A 84 -3.22 -1.67 -16.44
N ASN A 85 -4.48 -1.34 -16.70
CA ASN A 85 -4.92 -0.54 -17.84
C ASN A 85 -4.90 0.98 -17.57
N ASP A 86 -4.63 1.40 -16.34
CA ASP A 86 -4.55 2.82 -16.00
C ASP A 86 -3.30 3.46 -16.59
N PRO A 87 -3.31 4.76 -16.85
CA PRO A 87 -2.14 5.49 -17.36
C PRO A 87 -0.90 5.29 -16.48
N THR A 88 0.26 5.18 -17.12
CA THR A 88 1.56 4.98 -16.45
C THR A 88 1.83 6.01 -15.36
N ILE A 89 1.41 7.27 -15.56
CA ILE A 89 1.60 8.33 -14.59
C ILE A 89 0.83 8.09 -13.28
N GLU A 90 -0.37 7.52 -13.34
CA GLU A 90 -1.16 7.18 -12.17
C GLU A 90 -0.48 6.10 -11.34
N ARG A 91 0.14 5.11 -12.00
CA ARG A 91 0.92 4.07 -11.34
C ARG A 91 2.13 4.63 -10.60
N ILE A 92 2.78 5.67 -11.14
CA ILE A 92 3.90 6.36 -10.50
C ILE A 92 3.44 7.19 -9.29
N ILE A 93 2.25 7.77 -9.34
CA ILE A 93 1.73 8.63 -8.28
C ILE A 93 1.14 7.80 -7.12
N THR A 94 0.51 6.67 -7.39
CA THR A 94 -0.20 5.85 -6.42
C THR A 94 0.61 5.57 -5.14
N PRO A 95 1.85 5.05 -5.17
CA PRO A 95 2.60 4.79 -3.94
C PRO A 95 2.99 6.07 -3.21
N ARG A 96 3.17 7.17 -3.91
CA ARG A 96 3.47 8.47 -3.30
C ARG A 96 2.27 9.00 -2.51
N LEU A 97 1.06 8.90 -3.08
CA LEU A 97 -0.18 9.27 -2.39
C LEU A 97 -0.39 8.38 -1.15
N ALA A 98 -0.16 7.08 -1.28
CA ALA A 98 -0.27 6.15 -0.17
C ALA A 98 0.70 6.51 0.97
N LEU A 99 1.96 6.81 0.66
CA LEU A 99 2.95 7.21 1.66
C LEU A 99 2.61 8.55 2.30
N THR A 100 2.18 9.54 1.52
CA THR A 100 1.76 10.86 2.07
C THR A 100 0.56 10.69 3.01
N THR A 101 -0.39 9.82 2.68
CA THR A 101 -1.53 9.52 3.56
C THR A 101 -1.06 8.83 4.84
N ALA A 102 -0.12 7.90 4.73
CA ALA A 102 0.46 7.23 5.88
C ALA A 102 1.21 8.21 6.81
N GLU A 103 1.96 9.14 6.23
CA GLU A 103 2.65 10.20 6.97
C GLU A 103 1.65 11.09 7.70
N TYR A 104 0.55 11.47 7.06
CA TYR A 104 -0.51 12.25 7.69
C TYR A 104 -1.11 11.51 8.89
N TYR A 105 -1.43 10.23 8.74
CA TYR A 105 -1.95 9.42 9.83
C TYR A 105 -0.97 9.29 10.99
N ALA A 106 0.31 9.12 10.68
CA ALA A 106 1.34 8.93 11.69
C ALA A 106 1.71 10.22 12.44
N TYR A 107 1.84 11.34 11.72
CA TYR A 107 2.34 12.58 12.31
C TYR A 107 1.23 13.52 12.77
N GLN A 108 0.12 13.60 12.05
CA GLN A 108 -0.97 14.51 12.40
C GLN A 108 -2.01 13.87 13.31
N LEU A 109 -2.30 12.58 13.09
CA LEU A 109 -3.28 11.84 13.88
C LEU A 109 -2.64 10.95 14.95
N GLU A 110 -1.32 10.95 15.04
CA GLU A 110 -0.53 10.16 16.02
C GLU A 110 -0.88 8.66 16.03
N LYS A 111 -1.29 8.12 14.88
CA LYS A 111 -1.64 6.70 14.72
C LYS A 111 -0.44 5.84 14.41
N HIS A 112 -0.50 4.58 14.83
CA HIS A 112 0.40 3.55 14.31
C HIS A 112 -0.05 3.14 12.93
N VAL A 113 0.83 3.23 11.94
CA VAL A 113 0.46 2.99 10.53
C VAL A 113 1.28 1.82 9.97
N LEU A 114 0.57 0.84 9.42
CA LEU A 114 1.15 -0.20 8.58
C LEU A 114 0.94 0.17 7.12
N VAL A 115 2.02 0.27 6.36
CA VAL A 115 1.97 0.54 4.92
C VAL A 115 2.32 -0.73 4.16
N ILE A 116 1.44 -1.15 3.25
CA ILE A 116 1.66 -2.28 2.35
C ILE A 116 1.61 -1.78 0.91
N LEU A 117 2.74 -1.91 0.22
CA LEU A 117 2.87 -1.59 -1.20
C LEU A 117 3.04 -2.90 -1.97
N THR A 118 2.10 -3.21 -2.86
CA THR A 118 2.17 -4.40 -3.67
C THR A 118 2.29 -4.07 -5.15
N ASP A 119 3.06 -4.89 -5.80
CA ASP A 119 3.60 -4.87 -7.13
C ASP A 119 4.52 -3.67 -7.44
N MET A 120 5.60 -3.58 -6.67
CA MET A 120 6.65 -2.58 -6.89
C MET A 120 7.39 -2.77 -8.22
N SER A 121 7.29 -3.93 -8.87
CA SER A 121 7.84 -4.14 -10.21
C SER A 121 7.05 -3.37 -11.25
N SER A 122 5.73 -3.40 -11.17
CA SER A 122 4.87 -2.57 -12.03
C SER A 122 5.17 -1.08 -11.87
N TYR A 123 5.48 -0.62 -10.65
CA TYR A 123 5.94 0.75 -10.41
C TYR A 123 7.30 1.04 -11.05
N ALA A 124 8.27 0.12 -10.91
CA ALA A 124 9.60 0.28 -11.51
C ALA A 124 9.56 0.30 -13.04
N ASP A 125 8.68 -0.51 -13.63
CA ASP A 125 8.45 -0.52 -15.08
C ASP A 125 7.83 0.81 -15.55
N ALA A 126 6.86 1.32 -14.82
CA ALA A 126 6.26 2.63 -15.08
C ALA A 126 7.30 3.77 -15.04
N LEU A 127 8.22 3.74 -14.08
CA LEU A 127 9.30 4.71 -14.00
C LEU A 127 10.28 4.60 -15.19
N ARG A 128 10.59 3.38 -15.64
CA ARG A 128 11.43 3.17 -16.84
C ARG A 128 10.76 3.69 -18.09
N GLU A 129 9.47 3.43 -18.25
CA GLU A 129 8.68 3.91 -19.38
C GLU A 129 8.65 5.45 -19.42
N ALA A 130 8.36 6.10 -18.29
CA ALA A 130 8.34 7.55 -18.20
C ALA A 130 9.69 8.19 -18.50
N ARG A 131 10.79 7.58 -18.09
CA ARG A 131 12.16 8.04 -18.41
C ARG A 131 12.50 7.82 -19.88
N GLY A 132 12.11 6.68 -20.44
CA GLY A 132 12.37 6.35 -21.86
C GLY A 132 11.64 7.28 -22.82
N SER A 133 10.45 7.77 -22.46
CA SER A 133 9.69 8.72 -23.28
C SER A 133 10.23 10.15 -23.19
N SER A 134 11.03 10.46 -22.17
CA SER A 134 11.61 11.81 -21.95
C SER A 134 12.96 12.03 -22.63
N PHE A 135 13.60 10.97 -23.13
CA PHE A 135 14.84 11.09 -23.91
C PHE A 135 14.52 10.99 -25.40
N PRO A 136 14.68 12.05 -26.20
CA PRO A 136 14.73 11.92 -27.64
C PRO A 136 15.90 10.97 -27.97
N ARG A 137 15.61 9.91 -28.67
CA ARG A 137 16.65 9.05 -29.23
C ARG A 137 17.46 9.90 -30.20
N HIS A 138 18.49 10.57 -29.72
CA HIS A 138 19.51 11.03 -30.61
C HIS A 138 20.17 9.79 -31.23
N HIS A 139 19.87 9.57 -32.49
CA HIS A 139 20.63 8.71 -33.35
C HIS A 139 22.10 9.15 -33.28
N PHE A 140 22.87 8.48 -32.45
CA PHE A 140 24.30 8.45 -32.71
C PHE A 140 24.51 7.45 -33.85
N LEU A 141 24.51 7.99 -35.06
CA LEU A 141 25.18 7.38 -36.20
C LEU A 141 26.69 7.59 -36.03
N PHE A 142 27.41 6.53 -35.66
CA PHE A 142 28.79 6.32 -36.05
C PHE A 142 28.95 4.83 -36.34
#